data_779aad80cafb597ed928769ef057e4e2
#
_entry.id   779aad80cafb597ed928769ef057e4e2
#
_cell.length_a   1.000
_cell.length_b   1.000
_cell.length_c   1.000
_cell.angle_alpha   90.00
_cell.angle_beta   90.00
_cell.angle_gamma   90.00
#
_symmetry.space_group_name_H-M   'P 1'
#
loop_
_entity.id
_entity.type
_entity.pdbx_description
1 polymer ?
#
loop_
_entity_poly.entity_id
_entity_poly.type
_entity_poly.pdbx_seq_one_letter_code
_entity_poly.pdbx_strand_id
1 'polypeptide(L)'
;MSDNILKQVQEYYSEKIITNGATPQGVDWNSVESQELRFNILSNVISEKANFSVLDYGCGFGSMYDYYKTKFQNFQFMGFDISQEMITEALKKNTNDTNSKWVTILSDDYKCDFAIASGIFNVKLNNTNGEWLKYILDTLQKLNNHSSKGFSF
;
A
#
# COMPACT_ATOMS: atom_id res chain seq x y z
N MET A 1 -16.33 1.79 -14.73
CA MET A 1 -16.04 3.12 -14.14
C MET A 1 -14.87 3.07 -13.17
N SER A 2 -14.87 2.20 -12.15
CA SER A 2 -13.72 2.01 -11.26
C SER A 2 -12.44 1.58 -11.99
N ASP A 3 -12.57 0.75 -13.03
CA ASP A 3 -11.44 0.25 -13.81
C ASP A 3 -10.68 1.37 -14.55
N ASN A 4 -11.39 2.43 -14.99
CA ASN A 4 -10.77 3.57 -15.64
C ASN A 4 -9.94 4.42 -14.64
N ILE A 5 -10.44 4.62 -13.42
CA ILE A 5 -9.72 5.32 -12.36
C ILE A 5 -8.45 4.54 -11.99
N LEU A 6 -8.59 3.24 -11.74
CA LEU A 6 -7.45 2.37 -11.40
C LEU A 6 -6.38 2.38 -12.49
N LYS A 7 -6.78 2.35 -13.77
CA LYS A 7 -5.85 2.42 -14.89
C LYS A 7 -5.09 3.76 -14.92
N GLN A 8 -5.77 4.88 -14.75
CA GLN A 8 -5.14 6.21 -14.70
C GLN A 8 -4.16 6.33 -13.54
N VAL A 9 -4.54 5.86 -12.35
CA VAL A 9 -3.68 5.86 -11.16
C VAL A 9 -2.47 4.94 -11.37
N GLN A 10 -2.68 3.76 -11.96
CA GLN A 10 -1.60 2.84 -12.30
C GLN A 10 -0.59 3.48 -13.26
N GLU A 11 -1.05 4.05 -14.36
CA GLU A 11 -0.20 4.72 -15.36
C GLU A 11 0.60 5.85 -14.71
N TYR A 12 -0.06 6.68 -13.88
CA TYR A 12 0.59 7.77 -13.18
C TYR A 12 1.75 7.30 -12.28
N TYR A 13 1.54 6.31 -11.44
CA TYR A 13 2.59 5.82 -10.54
C TYR A 13 3.65 4.99 -11.24
N SER A 14 3.30 4.25 -12.30
CA SER A 14 4.27 3.56 -13.14
C SER A 14 5.23 4.53 -13.84
N GLU A 15 4.74 5.65 -14.36
CA GLU A 15 5.59 6.72 -14.89
C GLU A 15 6.47 7.36 -13.82
N LYS A 16 5.93 7.56 -12.62
CA LYS A 16 6.68 8.14 -11.49
C LYS A 16 7.87 7.27 -11.08
N ILE A 17 7.69 5.97 -10.95
CA ILE A 17 8.80 5.08 -10.55
C ILE A 17 9.82 4.92 -11.68
N ILE A 18 9.38 4.91 -12.93
CA ILE A 18 10.30 4.87 -14.09
C ILE A 18 11.17 6.14 -14.11
N THR A 19 10.59 7.31 -13.81
CA THR A 19 11.28 8.60 -13.87
C THR A 19 12.15 8.85 -12.65
N ASN A 20 11.68 8.54 -11.44
CA ASN A 20 12.32 8.89 -10.16
C ASN A 20 12.96 7.70 -9.44
N GLY A 21 12.79 6.48 -9.95
CA GLY A 21 13.27 5.25 -9.31
C GLY A 21 12.53 4.92 -8.00
N ALA A 22 13.04 3.93 -7.28
CA ALA A 22 12.53 3.51 -5.97
C ALA A 22 12.97 4.49 -4.87
N THR A 23 12.44 5.70 -4.92
CA THR A 23 12.69 6.83 -4.02
C THR A 23 11.35 7.38 -3.50
N PRO A 24 11.32 8.18 -2.41
CA PRO A 24 10.08 8.83 -1.95
C PRO A 24 9.36 9.59 -3.06
N GLN A 25 10.09 10.27 -3.96
CA GLN A 25 9.52 11.00 -5.10
C GLN A 25 8.86 10.06 -6.12
N GLY A 26 9.30 8.82 -6.24
CA GLY A 26 8.68 7.79 -7.08
C GLY A 26 7.27 7.39 -6.62
N VAL A 27 6.91 7.72 -5.38
CA VAL A 27 5.58 7.51 -4.77
C VAL A 27 4.98 8.81 -4.23
N ASP A 28 5.38 9.97 -4.78
CA ASP A 28 4.88 11.32 -4.45
C ASP A 28 5.11 11.77 -2.99
N TRP A 29 6.15 11.27 -2.33
CA TRP A 29 6.56 11.77 -1.03
C TRP A 29 7.71 12.78 -1.14
N ASN A 30 7.67 13.81 -0.31
CA ASN A 30 8.68 14.87 -0.31
C ASN A 30 9.99 14.40 0.35
N SER A 31 9.90 13.52 1.35
CA SER A 31 11.07 12.99 2.06
C SER A 31 10.77 11.64 2.72
N VAL A 32 11.82 10.93 3.11
CA VAL A 32 11.73 9.70 3.91
C VAL A 32 11.05 9.98 5.25
N GLU A 33 11.40 11.08 5.90
CA GLU A 33 10.87 11.46 7.22
C GLU A 33 9.36 11.70 7.19
N SER A 34 8.85 12.36 6.15
CA SER A 34 7.41 12.59 6.00
C SER A 34 6.65 11.30 5.73
N GLN A 35 7.25 10.38 4.97
CA GLN A 35 6.70 9.06 4.70
C GLN A 35 6.66 8.19 5.97
N GLU A 36 7.76 8.15 6.73
CA GLU A 36 7.83 7.39 7.99
C GLU A 36 6.90 7.95 9.07
N LEU A 37 6.74 9.27 9.16
CA LEU A 37 5.74 9.88 10.04
C LEU A 37 4.34 9.38 9.74
N ARG A 38 3.97 9.32 8.45
CA ARG A 38 2.68 8.77 8.02
C ARG A 38 2.56 7.29 8.40
N PHE A 39 3.58 6.49 8.16
CA PHE A 39 3.59 5.07 8.53
C PHE A 39 3.41 4.90 10.04
N ASN A 40 4.08 5.72 10.85
CA ASN A 40 3.94 5.69 12.30
C ASN A 40 2.49 5.97 12.75
N ILE A 41 1.86 7.01 12.17
CA ILE A 41 0.48 7.39 12.51
C ILE A 41 -0.50 6.28 12.11
N LEU A 42 -0.41 5.79 10.87
CA LEU A 42 -1.30 4.74 10.35
C LEU A 42 -1.13 3.42 11.11
N SER A 43 0.07 3.12 11.58
CA SER A 43 0.38 1.89 12.32
C SER A 43 -0.22 1.87 13.73
N ASN A 44 -0.81 2.97 14.23
CA ASN A 44 -1.52 2.98 15.52
C ASN A 44 -2.74 2.04 15.55
N VAL A 45 -3.25 1.61 14.39
CA VAL A 45 -4.30 0.59 14.31
C VAL A 45 -3.79 -0.79 14.78
N ILE A 46 -2.49 -1.05 14.67
CA ILE A 46 -1.86 -2.32 15.07
C ILE A 46 -1.71 -2.33 16.59
N SER A 47 -2.52 -3.13 17.26
CA SER A 47 -2.50 -3.27 18.72
C SER A 47 -1.43 -4.25 19.21
N GLU A 48 -0.96 -5.14 18.34
CA GLU A 48 0.04 -6.17 18.64
C GLU A 48 1.46 -5.64 18.35
N LYS A 49 2.43 -6.11 19.12
CA LYS A 49 3.86 -5.84 18.86
C LYS A 49 4.52 -6.93 18.02
N ALA A 50 3.92 -8.10 17.95
CA ALA A 50 4.40 -9.26 17.21
C ALA A 50 3.26 -10.25 16.89
N ASN A 51 3.52 -11.20 16.00
CA ASN A 51 2.62 -12.30 15.64
C ASN A 51 1.29 -11.83 15.05
N PHE A 52 1.33 -10.92 14.09
CA PHE A 52 0.16 -10.44 13.34
C PHE A 52 0.42 -10.51 11.82
N SER A 53 -0.64 -10.38 11.07
CA SER A 53 -0.59 -10.21 9.61
C SER A 53 -1.10 -8.84 9.20
N VAL A 54 -0.45 -8.24 8.20
CA VAL A 54 -0.79 -6.92 7.70
C VAL A 54 -0.78 -6.87 6.18
N LEU A 55 -1.79 -6.20 5.63
CA LEU A 55 -1.89 -5.84 4.23
C LEU A 55 -1.52 -4.36 4.06
N ASP A 56 -0.54 -4.08 3.21
CA ASP A 56 -0.26 -2.73 2.70
C ASP A 56 -0.93 -2.58 1.32
N TYR A 57 -2.04 -1.89 1.28
CA TYR A 57 -2.86 -1.70 0.10
C TYR A 57 -2.41 -0.44 -0.66
N GLY A 58 -1.75 -0.63 -1.79
CA GLY A 58 -1.00 0.41 -2.49
C GLY A 58 0.41 0.54 -1.93
N CYS A 59 1.13 -0.60 -1.87
CA CYS A 59 2.41 -0.70 -1.15
C CYS A 59 3.59 -0.02 -1.86
N GLY A 60 3.41 0.42 -3.11
CA GLY A 60 4.52 0.91 -3.91
C GLY A 60 5.66 -0.11 -3.97
N PHE A 61 6.89 0.36 -3.86
CA PHE A 61 8.08 -0.49 -3.84
C PHE A 61 8.47 -1.02 -2.45
N GLY A 62 7.54 -1.01 -1.46
CA GLY A 62 7.69 -1.69 -0.18
C GLY A 62 8.34 -0.88 0.95
N SER A 63 8.29 0.44 0.93
CA SER A 63 8.88 1.28 1.99
C SER A 63 8.27 1.05 3.37
N MET A 64 6.97 0.76 3.45
CA MET A 64 6.31 0.43 4.73
C MET A 64 6.85 -0.87 5.32
N TYR A 65 7.15 -1.86 4.50
CA TYR A 65 7.76 -3.09 4.96
C TYR A 65 9.14 -2.86 5.58
N ASP A 66 9.97 -2.04 4.93
CA ASP A 66 11.29 -1.68 5.49
C ASP A 66 11.13 -0.98 6.85
N TYR A 67 10.19 -0.05 6.96
CA TYR A 67 9.87 0.61 8.22
C TYR A 67 9.38 -0.40 9.28
N TYR A 68 8.51 -1.34 8.90
CA TYR A 68 7.97 -2.34 9.84
C TYR A 68 9.01 -3.30 10.38
N LYS A 69 10.02 -3.67 9.58
CA LYS A 69 11.15 -4.48 10.04
C LYS A 69 11.93 -3.81 11.19
N THR A 70 11.85 -2.49 11.33
CA THR A 70 12.48 -1.76 12.46
C THR A 70 11.60 -1.66 13.69
N LYS A 71 10.29 -1.87 13.55
CA LYS A 71 9.28 -1.62 14.62
C LYS A 71 8.67 -2.88 15.20
N PHE A 72 8.51 -3.94 14.41
CA PHE A 72 7.75 -5.12 14.77
C PHE A 72 8.57 -6.39 14.59
N GLN A 73 8.15 -7.45 15.28
CA GLN A 73 8.77 -8.77 15.20
C GLN A 73 7.72 -9.82 14.80
N ASN A 74 8.15 -10.85 14.07
CA ASN A 74 7.32 -12.02 13.73
C ASN A 74 5.96 -11.62 13.12
N PHE A 75 5.94 -10.77 12.09
CA PHE A 75 4.73 -10.43 11.36
C PHE A 75 4.78 -10.97 9.93
N GLN A 76 3.60 -11.20 9.35
CA GLN A 76 3.45 -11.55 7.94
C GLN A 76 2.97 -10.32 7.18
N PHE A 77 3.61 -10.01 6.08
CA PHE A 77 3.32 -8.82 5.28
C PHE A 77 2.83 -9.20 3.89
N MET A 78 1.72 -8.61 3.47
CA MET A 78 1.22 -8.66 2.10
C MET A 78 1.28 -7.26 1.51
N GLY A 79 2.15 -7.05 0.52
CA GLY A 79 2.17 -5.84 -0.30
C GLY A 79 1.32 -6.04 -1.56
N PHE A 80 0.33 -5.21 -1.73
CA PHE A 80 -0.49 -5.14 -2.95
C PHE A 80 -0.32 -3.78 -3.61
N ASP A 81 0.00 -3.78 -4.90
CA ASP A 81 -0.01 -2.58 -5.74
C ASP A 81 -0.45 -2.94 -7.16
N ILE A 82 -1.22 -2.06 -7.80
CA ILE A 82 -1.69 -2.24 -9.17
C ILE A 82 -0.58 -2.07 -10.22
N SER A 83 0.55 -1.42 -9.84
CA SER A 83 1.70 -1.21 -10.72
C SER A 83 2.64 -2.40 -10.65
N GLN A 84 2.85 -3.06 -11.81
CA GLN A 84 3.81 -4.15 -11.94
C GLN A 84 5.25 -3.68 -11.68
N GLU A 85 5.56 -2.44 -12.05
CA GLU A 85 6.88 -1.82 -11.85
C GLU A 85 7.17 -1.67 -10.36
N MET A 86 6.19 -1.22 -9.56
CA MET A 86 6.29 -1.12 -8.10
C MET A 86 6.56 -2.50 -7.47
N ILE A 87 5.77 -3.49 -7.83
CA ILE A 87 5.93 -4.87 -7.31
C ILE A 87 7.29 -5.46 -7.72
N THR A 88 7.74 -5.19 -8.94
CA THR A 88 9.07 -5.64 -9.40
C THR A 88 10.18 -5.07 -8.51
N GLU A 89 10.13 -3.79 -8.17
CA GLU A 89 11.12 -3.17 -7.27
C GLU A 89 11.03 -3.70 -5.83
N ALA A 90 9.80 -3.91 -5.32
CA ALA A 90 9.60 -4.52 -4.01
C ALA A 90 10.19 -5.94 -3.93
N LEU A 91 9.99 -6.76 -4.96
CA LEU A 91 10.56 -8.10 -5.06
C LEU A 91 12.09 -8.10 -5.11
N LYS A 92 12.70 -7.19 -5.87
CA LYS A 92 14.18 -7.06 -5.93
C LYS A 92 14.78 -6.77 -4.55
N LYS A 93 14.14 -5.91 -3.77
CA LYS A 93 14.59 -5.54 -2.41
C LYS A 93 14.45 -6.68 -1.41
N ASN A 94 13.50 -7.59 -1.62
CA ASN A 94 13.11 -8.61 -0.64
C ASN A 94 13.22 -10.04 -1.20
N THR A 95 14.20 -10.31 -2.05
CA THR A 95 14.34 -11.54 -2.86
C THR A 95 14.31 -12.85 -2.04
N ASN A 96 14.85 -12.86 -0.82
CA ASN A 96 14.94 -14.05 0.03
C ASN A 96 14.09 -13.95 1.30
N ASP A 97 13.17 -13.00 1.33
CA ASP A 97 12.33 -12.78 2.51
C ASP A 97 11.11 -13.69 2.47
N THR A 98 10.94 -14.50 3.50
CA THR A 98 9.80 -15.43 3.63
C THR A 98 8.62 -14.84 4.38
N ASN A 99 8.79 -13.67 5.01
CA ASN A 99 7.75 -12.99 5.78
C ASN A 99 6.93 -12.00 4.95
N SER A 100 7.33 -11.73 3.71
CA SER A 100 6.63 -10.83 2.81
C SER A 100 6.18 -11.51 1.53
N LYS A 101 5.03 -11.07 1.02
CA LYS A 101 4.51 -11.42 -0.31
C LYS A 101 4.11 -10.14 -1.04
N TRP A 102 4.34 -10.13 -2.35
CA TRP A 102 4.14 -8.94 -3.20
C TRP A 102 3.31 -9.32 -4.41
N VAL A 103 2.16 -8.68 -4.60
CA VAL A 103 1.20 -9.07 -5.63
C VAL A 103 0.59 -7.86 -6.34
N THR A 104 0.27 -8.03 -7.63
CA THR A 104 -0.53 -7.06 -8.42
C THR A 104 -2.01 -7.41 -8.45
N ILE A 105 -2.37 -8.61 -8.01
CA ILE A 105 -3.76 -9.06 -7.90
C ILE A 105 -3.95 -9.61 -6.49
N LEU A 106 -4.91 -9.03 -5.76
CA LEU A 106 -5.29 -9.48 -4.44
C LEU A 106 -6.59 -10.28 -4.53
N SER A 107 -6.58 -11.51 -4.00
CA SER A 107 -7.78 -12.34 -3.94
C SER A 107 -8.81 -11.71 -2.99
N ASP A 108 -10.08 -11.67 -3.36
CA ASP A 108 -11.16 -11.18 -2.52
C ASP A 108 -11.32 -11.97 -1.21
N ASP A 109 -10.89 -13.23 -1.20
CA ASP A 109 -10.90 -14.10 0.00
C ASP A 109 -9.72 -13.89 0.93
N TYR A 110 -8.72 -13.08 0.52
CA TYR A 110 -7.56 -12.82 1.38
C TYR A 110 -7.98 -12.15 2.68
N LYS A 111 -7.48 -12.66 3.81
CA LYS A 111 -7.72 -12.12 5.15
C LYS A 111 -6.41 -11.90 5.90
N CYS A 112 -6.37 -10.83 6.66
CA CYS A 112 -5.26 -10.48 7.55
C CYS A 112 -5.81 -9.87 8.85
N ASP A 113 -4.94 -9.63 9.81
CA ASP A 113 -5.32 -8.95 11.05
C ASP A 113 -5.59 -7.46 10.79
N PHE A 114 -4.67 -6.79 10.11
CA PHE A 114 -4.74 -5.35 9.83
C PHE A 114 -4.55 -5.04 8.36
N ALA A 115 -5.23 -4.00 7.87
CA ALA A 115 -5.02 -3.46 6.54
C ALA A 115 -4.67 -1.95 6.62
N ILE A 116 -3.68 -1.53 5.85
CA ILE A 116 -3.23 -0.13 5.83
C ILE A 116 -3.15 0.35 4.39
N ALA A 117 -3.58 1.59 4.16
CA ALA A 117 -3.43 2.26 2.88
C ALA A 117 -2.80 3.63 3.09
N SER A 118 -1.58 3.82 2.62
CA SER A 118 -0.84 5.06 2.77
C SER A 118 -0.80 5.85 1.47
N GLY A 119 -1.55 6.96 1.41
CA GLY A 119 -1.45 7.94 0.34
C GLY A 119 -2.16 7.59 -0.98
N ILE A 120 -2.92 6.50 -1.05
CA ILE A 120 -3.60 6.05 -2.29
C ILE A 120 -4.74 6.98 -2.75
N PHE A 121 -5.20 7.88 -1.89
CA PHE A 121 -6.27 8.83 -2.19
C PHE A 121 -5.78 10.25 -2.52
N ASN A 122 -4.49 10.44 -2.72
CA ASN A 122 -3.91 11.77 -2.94
C ASN A 122 -3.99 12.23 -4.41
N VAL A 123 -4.18 11.32 -5.36
CA VAL A 123 -4.09 11.61 -6.80
C VAL A 123 -5.43 11.37 -7.48
N LYS A 124 -6.28 12.40 -7.48
CA LYS A 124 -7.62 12.36 -8.08
C LYS A 124 -7.60 12.42 -9.61
N LEU A 125 -6.56 13.01 -10.19
CA LEU A 125 -6.45 13.29 -11.63
C LEU A 125 -7.68 14.04 -12.17
N ASN A 126 -8.15 13.67 -13.36
CA ASN A 126 -9.27 14.33 -14.04
C ASN A 126 -10.66 13.76 -13.68
N ASN A 127 -10.74 12.92 -12.62
CA ASN A 127 -12.00 12.32 -12.22
C ASN A 127 -12.92 13.33 -11.51
N THR A 128 -14.23 13.18 -11.65
CA THR A 128 -15.21 13.98 -10.92
C THR A 128 -15.17 13.69 -9.42
N ASN A 129 -15.71 14.61 -8.61
CA ASN A 129 -15.81 14.38 -7.16
C ASN A 129 -16.66 13.15 -6.83
N GLY A 130 -17.73 12.90 -7.58
CA GLY A 130 -18.61 11.75 -7.35
C GLY A 130 -17.91 10.42 -7.66
N GLU A 131 -17.21 10.33 -8.79
CA GLU A 131 -16.45 9.13 -9.15
C GLU A 131 -15.32 8.87 -8.16
N TRP A 132 -14.60 9.91 -7.75
CA TRP A 132 -13.52 9.80 -6.77
C TRP A 132 -14.03 9.38 -5.39
N LEU A 133 -15.14 9.96 -4.91
CA LEU A 133 -15.77 9.55 -3.67
C LEU A 133 -16.20 8.08 -3.71
N LYS A 134 -16.81 7.64 -4.82
CA LYS A 134 -17.17 6.23 -4.98
C LYS A 134 -15.93 5.33 -4.91
N TYR A 135 -14.86 5.68 -5.59
CA TYR A 135 -13.59 4.94 -5.53
C TYR A 135 -13.05 4.82 -4.11
N ILE A 136 -13.06 5.94 -3.34
CA ILE A 136 -12.66 5.94 -1.93
C ILE A 136 -13.52 4.96 -1.12
N LEU A 137 -14.84 5.08 -1.21
CA LEU A 137 -15.77 4.23 -0.43
C LEU A 137 -15.63 2.75 -0.79
N ASP A 138 -15.53 2.42 -2.07
CA ASP A 138 -15.32 1.04 -2.53
C ASP A 138 -13.99 0.48 -2.00
N THR A 139 -12.94 1.31 -1.96
CA THR A 139 -11.64 0.90 -1.43
C THR A 139 -11.65 0.72 0.09
N LEU A 140 -12.30 1.61 0.83
CA LEU A 140 -12.46 1.46 2.28
C LEU A 140 -13.24 0.18 2.62
N GLN A 141 -14.25 -0.15 1.83
CA GLN A 141 -14.99 -1.42 2.00
C GLN A 141 -14.08 -2.63 1.76
N LYS A 142 -13.16 -2.58 0.78
CA LYS A 142 -12.17 -3.64 0.55
C LYS A 142 -11.22 -3.79 1.75
N LEU A 143 -10.67 -2.68 2.25
CA LEU A 143 -9.81 -2.70 3.45
C LEU A 143 -10.53 -3.34 4.65
N ASN A 144 -11.78 -2.95 4.88
CA ASN A 144 -12.61 -3.53 5.94
C ASN A 144 -12.85 -5.03 5.73
N ASN A 145 -13.10 -5.45 4.49
CA ASN A 145 -13.34 -6.86 4.19
C ASN A 145 -12.09 -7.73 4.35
N HIS A 146 -10.89 -7.20 4.04
CA HIS A 146 -9.64 -7.92 4.19
C HIS A 146 -9.13 -7.99 5.63
N SER A 147 -9.47 -7.03 6.49
CA SER A 147 -8.96 -6.95 7.85
C SER A 147 -9.94 -7.51 8.88
N SER A 148 -9.43 -8.32 9.83
CA SER A 148 -10.25 -8.91 10.90
C SER A 148 -10.25 -8.08 12.18
N LYS A 149 -9.21 -7.25 12.41
CA LYS A 149 -9.04 -6.47 13.63
C LYS A 149 -9.14 -4.95 13.41
N GLY A 150 -8.82 -4.48 12.20
CA GLY A 150 -8.96 -3.06 11.87
C GLY A 150 -8.15 -2.64 10.65
N PHE A 151 -8.43 -1.43 10.16
CA PHE A 151 -7.69 -0.82 9.08
C PHE A 151 -7.48 0.68 9.31
N SER A 152 -6.51 1.25 8.61
CA SER A 152 -6.22 2.69 8.60
C SER A 152 -5.86 3.20 7.21
N PHE A 153 -6.05 4.52 6.97
CA PHE A 153 -5.76 5.15 5.70
C PHE A 153 -5.48 6.67 5.87
#